data_0b29204b8912842a6cd6c04f11067854
#
_entry.id   0b29204b8912842a6cd6c04f11067854
#
_cell.length_a   1.000
_cell.length_b   1.000
_cell.length_c   1.000
_cell.angle_alpha   90.00
_cell.angle_beta   90.00
_cell.angle_gamma   90.00
#
_symmetry.space_group_name_H-M   'P 1'
#
loop_
_entity.id
_entity.type
_entity.pdbx_description
1 polymer ?
#
loop_
_entity_poly.entity_id
_entity_poly.type
_entity_poly.pdbx_seq_one_letter_code
_entity_poly.pdbx_strand_id
1 'polypeptide(L)'
;MLDESQNIKNSESLTFRSAIRLQSKHRLVLTGTPIENSLKDLWAQFHFIQPDLLGTENAFQKQFIMPIRQGNARAKVLLQQLIAPFILRRSKKEVAPELPALTEETIYCDMTEEQNTCYEQEKNSLRNILLQHPQSTDRLHSFSVLNGILRLRQLSCHPQLILPDYTGTSGKTAQIIETFDTLQSEGHKVLIFSSFVRHLEVLAEAFHERGWKYALLTGSTNNRPSEIAYFTDQKDVQAFLISLKAGGVGLNLTQADYVFIIDPWWNPAAESQAIARAHRIGQDKQVIAYRFITQNSICLLYTSPSPRDCS
;
A
#
# COMPACT_ATOMS: atom_id res chain seq x y z
N MET A 1 -24.89 -0.47 -5.98
CA MET A 1 -23.57 0.17 -6.07
C MET A 1 -22.59 -0.57 -5.18
N LEU A 2 -21.39 -0.89 -5.67
CA LEU A 2 -20.27 -1.42 -4.88
C LEU A 2 -19.18 -0.38 -4.82
N ASP A 3 -18.83 0.03 -3.62
CA ASP A 3 -17.64 0.86 -3.35
C ASP A 3 -16.44 -0.05 -3.07
N GLU A 4 -15.22 0.43 -3.38
CA GLU A 4 -13.98 -0.35 -3.29
C GLU A 4 -14.10 -1.72 -3.98
N SER A 5 -14.53 -1.71 -5.26
CA SER A 5 -14.88 -2.92 -6.01
C SER A 5 -13.72 -3.90 -6.21
N GLN A 6 -12.47 -3.53 -5.89
CA GLN A 6 -11.37 -4.48 -5.82
C GLN A 6 -11.60 -5.61 -4.79
N ASN A 7 -12.54 -5.45 -3.86
CA ASN A 7 -12.90 -6.50 -2.93
C ASN A 7 -13.58 -7.72 -3.61
N ILE A 8 -14.08 -7.54 -4.83
CA ILE A 8 -14.65 -8.62 -5.66
C ILE A 8 -13.73 -9.09 -6.79
N LYS A 9 -12.44 -8.73 -6.79
CA LYS A 9 -11.47 -9.08 -7.86
C LYS A 9 -11.23 -10.57 -8.03
N ASN A 10 -11.41 -11.36 -6.97
CA ASN A 10 -11.24 -12.81 -7.03
C ASN A 10 -12.58 -13.50 -7.28
N SER A 11 -12.76 -14.06 -8.48
CA SER A 11 -13.97 -14.79 -8.92
C SER A 11 -14.29 -16.02 -8.06
N GLU A 12 -13.30 -16.59 -7.38
CA GLU A 12 -13.50 -17.76 -6.52
C GLU A 12 -13.92 -17.38 -5.09
N SER A 13 -13.81 -16.10 -4.71
CA SER A 13 -14.13 -15.64 -3.36
C SER A 13 -15.62 -15.71 -3.04
N LEU A 14 -15.95 -15.92 -1.76
CA LEU A 14 -17.35 -15.86 -1.29
C LEU A 14 -17.94 -14.46 -1.51
N THR A 15 -17.14 -13.41 -1.35
CA THR A 15 -17.56 -12.01 -1.57
C THR A 15 -18.02 -11.80 -3.02
N PHE A 16 -17.24 -12.26 -4.00
CA PHE A 16 -17.60 -12.18 -5.40
C PHE A 16 -18.90 -12.97 -5.70
N ARG A 17 -18.97 -14.22 -5.25
CA ARG A 17 -20.16 -15.06 -5.44
C ARG A 17 -21.42 -14.46 -4.82
N SER A 18 -21.31 -13.83 -3.66
CA SER A 18 -22.41 -13.13 -3.02
C SER A 18 -22.82 -11.87 -3.78
N ALA A 19 -21.84 -11.09 -4.25
CA ALA A 19 -22.09 -9.87 -5.01
C ALA A 19 -22.87 -10.15 -6.31
N ILE A 20 -22.49 -11.20 -7.06
CA ILE A 20 -23.15 -11.55 -8.33
C ILE A 20 -24.63 -11.96 -8.13
N ARG A 21 -24.97 -12.56 -6.99
CA ARG A 21 -26.34 -12.96 -6.67
C ARG A 21 -27.28 -11.80 -6.40
N LEU A 22 -26.75 -10.58 -6.21
CA LEU A 22 -27.57 -9.40 -5.98
C LEU A 22 -28.39 -9.08 -7.23
N GLN A 23 -29.71 -9.04 -7.08
CA GLN A 23 -30.62 -8.64 -8.15
C GLN A 23 -30.79 -7.13 -8.12
N SER A 24 -30.53 -6.47 -9.24
CA SER A 24 -30.68 -5.02 -9.38
C SER A 24 -30.93 -4.63 -10.83
N LYS A 25 -31.69 -3.55 -11.05
CA LYS A 25 -31.93 -2.99 -12.40
C LYS A 25 -30.66 -2.33 -12.97
N HIS A 26 -29.87 -1.71 -12.13
CA HIS A 26 -28.63 -1.02 -12.50
C HIS A 26 -27.52 -1.41 -11.55
N ARG A 27 -26.30 -1.53 -12.07
CA ARG A 27 -25.11 -1.88 -11.31
C ARG A 27 -24.03 -0.84 -11.55
N LEU A 28 -23.40 -0.37 -10.49
CA LEU A 28 -22.33 0.59 -10.51
C LEU A 28 -21.22 0.11 -9.57
N VAL A 29 -19.99 0.25 -9.99
CA VAL A 29 -18.81 0.02 -9.17
C VAL A 29 -17.99 1.30 -9.06
N LEU A 30 -17.46 1.55 -7.87
CA LEU A 30 -16.51 2.62 -7.59
C LEU A 30 -15.18 1.98 -7.18
N THR A 31 -14.10 2.45 -7.77
CA THR A 31 -12.74 2.02 -7.43
C THR A 31 -11.71 3.06 -7.85
N GLY A 32 -10.69 3.26 -7.02
CA GLY A 32 -9.49 4.02 -7.40
C GLY A 32 -8.55 3.20 -8.30
N THR A 33 -8.68 1.87 -8.31
CA THR A 33 -7.77 0.94 -8.98
C THR A 33 -8.53 -0.21 -9.63
N PRO A 34 -9.05 -0.02 -10.86
CA PRO A 34 -9.82 -1.06 -11.54
C PRO A 34 -8.99 -2.31 -11.88
N ILE A 35 -7.67 -2.15 -12.01
CA ILE A 35 -6.70 -3.24 -12.23
C ILE A 35 -5.61 -3.08 -11.18
N GLU A 36 -5.58 -3.96 -10.18
CA GLU A 36 -4.52 -3.97 -9.17
C GLU A 36 -3.36 -4.89 -9.54
N ASN A 37 -3.68 -6.14 -9.89
CA ASN A 37 -2.68 -7.17 -10.11
C ASN A 37 -2.78 -7.80 -11.50
N SER A 38 -3.96 -7.88 -12.08
CA SER A 38 -4.16 -8.58 -13.35
C SER A 38 -5.41 -8.13 -14.09
N LEU A 39 -5.48 -8.44 -15.40
CA LEU A 39 -6.69 -8.26 -16.19
C LEU A 39 -7.88 -9.12 -15.70
N LYS A 40 -7.64 -10.13 -14.87
CA LYS A 40 -8.73 -10.89 -14.23
C LYS A 40 -9.52 -10.01 -13.25
N ASP A 41 -8.86 -9.06 -12.59
CA ASP A 41 -9.52 -8.12 -11.68
C ASP A 41 -10.56 -7.28 -12.45
N LEU A 42 -10.20 -6.85 -13.66
CA LEU A 42 -11.09 -6.13 -14.56
C LEU A 42 -12.28 -7.01 -14.99
N TRP A 43 -12.01 -8.27 -15.39
CA TRP A 43 -13.08 -9.20 -15.77
C TRP A 43 -14.08 -9.38 -14.63
N ALA A 44 -13.63 -9.59 -13.41
CA ALA A 44 -14.49 -9.79 -12.26
C ALA A 44 -15.43 -8.60 -12.01
N GLN A 45 -14.92 -7.38 -12.11
CA GLN A 45 -15.73 -6.16 -11.96
C GLN A 45 -16.74 -6.01 -13.10
N PHE A 46 -16.33 -6.26 -14.34
CA PHE A 46 -17.25 -6.22 -15.49
C PHE A 46 -18.29 -7.33 -15.46
N HIS A 47 -17.92 -8.50 -14.99
CA HIS A 47 -18.89 -9.59 -14.81
C HIS A 47 -19.99 -9.25 -13.77
N PHE A 48 -19.65 -8.40 -12.77
CA PHE A 48 -20.67 -7.84 -11.89
C PHE A 48 -21.49 -6.74 -12.58
N ILE A 49 -20.88 -5.81 -13.32
CA ILE A 49 -21.59 -4.68 -13.96
C ILE A 49 -22.48 -5.18 -15.10
N GLN A 50 -21.91 -5.96 -16.01
CA GLN A 50 -22.53 -6.46 -17.23
C GLN A 50 -22.01 -7.88 -17.52
N PRO A 51 -22.70 -8.91 -17.00
CA PRO A 51 -22.21 -10.29 -17.00
C PRO A 51 -21.78 -10.85 -18.35
N ASP A 52 -22.48 -10.45 -19.45
CA ASP A 52 -22.26 -11.03 -20.78
C ASP A 52 -21.24 -10.24 -21.64
N LEU A 53 -20.85 -9.05 -21.20
CA LEU A 53 -19.99 -8.14 -22.01
C LEU A 53 -18.64 -8.76 -22.36
N LEU A 54 -17.95 -9.35 -21.38
CA LEU A 54 -16.63 -9.95 -21.53
C LEU A 54 -16.66 -11.49 -21.62
N GLY A 55 -17.84 -12.07 -21.67
CA GLY A 55 -18.04 -13.52 -21.73
C GLY A 55 -17.58 -14.25 -20.47
N THR A 56 -17.34 -15.55 -20.61
CA THR A 56 -16.83 -16.38 -19.49
C THR A 56 -15.36 -16.06 -19.18
N GLU A 57 -14.93 -16.34 -17.93
CA GLU A 57 -13.53 -16.12 -17.53
C GLU A 57 -12.53 -16.84 -18.44
N ASN A 58 -12.84 -18.08 -18.85
CA ASN A 58 -12.00 -18.85 -19.77
C ASN A 58 -11.93 -18.22 -21.18
N ALA A 59 -13.05 -17.72 -21.70
CA ALA A 59 -13.08 -17.03 -22.98
C ALA A 59 -12.25 -15.75 -22.91
N PHE A 60 -12.43 -14.94 -21.88
CA PHE A 60 -11.69 -13.72 -21.65
C PHE A 60 -10.17 -13.98 -21.50
N GLN A 61 -9.79 -15.05 -20.82
CA GLN A 61 -8.39 -15.46 -20.68
C GLN A 61 -7.76 -15.76 -22.05
N LYS A 62 -8.44 -16.52 -22.90
CA LYS A 62 -7.94 -16.89 -24.23
C LYS A 62 -7.93 -15.72 -25.21
N GLN A 63 -8.96 -14.87 -25.18
CA GLN A 63 -9.14 -13.80 -26.14
C GLN A 63 -8.32 -12.54 -25.80
N PHE A 64 -8.14 -12.24 -24.52
CA PHE A 64 -7.50 -10.99 -24.10
C PHE A 64 -6.26 -11.22 -23.23
N ILE A 65 -6.34 -12.00 -22.14
CA ILE A 65 -5.22 -12.06 -21.19
C ILE A 65 -3.97 -12.68 -21.83
N MET A 66 -4.12 -13.85 -22.46
CA MET A 66 -2.97 -14.53 -23.08
C MET A 66 -2.37 -13.72 -24.24
N PRO A 67 -3.15 -13.23 -25.22
CA PRO A 67 -2.60 -12.42 -26.29
C PRO A 67 -1.93 -11.14 -25.82
N ILE A 68 -2.53 -10.40 -24.87
CA ILE A 68 -1.96 -9.16 -24.34
C ILE A 68 -0.62 -9.44 -23.62
N ARG A 69 -0.52 -10.53 -22.86
CA ARG A 69 0.74 -10.96 -22.24
C ARG A 69 1.82 -11.30 -23.27
N GLN A 70 1.44 -11.74 -24.44
CA GLN A 70 2.34 -12.03 -25.57
C GLN A 70 2.64 -10.78 -26.43
N GLY A 71 2.23 -9.59 -26.00
CA GLY A 71 2.49 -8.34 -26.71
C GLY A 71 1.53 -8.02 -27.86
N ASN A 72 0.38 -8.69 -27.95
CA ASN A 72 -0.61 -8.41 -29.01
C ASN A 72 -1.33 -7.07 -28.77
N ALA A 73 -0.88 -6.02 -29.47
CA ALA A 73 -1.45 -4.68 -29.37
C ALA A 73 -2.92 -4.63 -29.85
N ARG A 74 -3.32 -5.45 -30.82
CA ARG A 74 -4.70 -5.45 -31.33
C ARG A 74 -5.68 -5.93 -30.24
N ALA A 75 -5.32 -6.97 -29.49
CA ALA A 75 -6.15 -7.46 -28.40
C ALA A 75 -6.30 -6.41 -27.28
N LYS A 76 -5.23 -5.66 -27.00
CA LYS A 76 -5.26 -4.54 -26.03
C LYS A 76 -6.23 -3.44 -26.49
N VAL A 77 -6.10 -2.99 -27.73
CA VAL A 77 -6.96 -1.93 -28.31
C VAL A 77 -8.43 -2.37 -28.35
N LEU A 78 -8.69 -3.61 -28.77
CA LEU A 78 -10.05 -4.15 -28.80
C LEU A 78 -10.68 -4.16 -27.41
N LEU A 79 -9.95 -4.64 -26.39
CA LEU A 79 -10.44 -4.63 -25.02
C LEU A 79 -10.73 -3.20 -24.54
N GLN A 80 -9.83 -2.25 -24.79
CA GLN A 80 -10.02 -0.85 -24.43
C GLN A 80 -11.29 -0.26 -25.08
N GLN A 81 -11.51 -0.50 -26.37
CA GLN A 81 -12.70 -0.04 -27.09
C GLN A 81 -13.99 -0.65 -26.51
N LEU A 82 -13.95 -1.94 -26.15
CA LEU A 82 -15.11 -2.65 -25.62
C LEU A 82 -15.55 -2.12 -24.25
N ILE A 83 -14.59 -1.77 -23.40
CA ILE A 83 -14.88 -1.31 -22.02
C ILE A 83 -15.03 0.21 -21.89
N ALA A 84 -14.50 1.00 -22.84
CA ALA A 84 -14.51 2.46 -22.78
C ALA A 84 -15.90 3.09 -22.51
N PRO A 85 -17.01 2.62 -23.11
CA PRO A 85 -18.33 3.20 -22.85
C PRO A 85 -18.83 3.03 -21.41
N PHE A 86 -18.25 2.11 -20.66
CA PHE A 86 -18.66 1.76 -19.29
C PHE A 86 -17.74 2.33 -18.21
N ILE A 87 -16.67 3.02 -18.60
CA ILE A 87 -15.66 3.55 -17.65
C ILE A 87 -15.70 5.08 -17.67
N LEU A 88 -15.93 5.67 -16.50
CA LEU A 88 -15.71 7.08 -16.28
C LEU A 88 -14.53 7.25 -15.33
N ARG A 89 -13.43 7.82 -15.83
CA ARG A 89 -12.24 8.15 -15.03
C ARG A 89 -12.07 9.67 -14.99
N ARG A 90 -11.88 10.19 -13.79
CA ARG A 90 -11.52 11.59 -13.55
C ARG A 90 -10.32 11.66 -12.62
N SER A 91 -9.36 12.50 -12.92
CA SER A 91 -8.23 12.76 -12.04
C SER A 91 -8.59 13.83 -11.01
N LYS A 92 -7.91 13.81 -9.86
CA LYS A 92 -8.09 14.86 -8.85
C LYS A 92 -7.80 16.25 -9.40
N LYS A 93 -6.79 16.41 -10.26
CA LYS A 93 -6.44 17.67 -10.89
C LYS A 93 -7.57 18.25 -11.75
N GLU A 94 -8.40 17.39 -12.37
CA GLU A 94 -9.52 17.83 -13.21
C GLU A 94 -10.75 18.23 -12.39
N VAL A 95 -11.00 17.59 -11.24
CA VAL A 95 -12.25 17.78 -10.47
C VAL A 95 -12.09 18.64 -9.24
N ALA A 96 -10.87 18.85 -8.78
CA ALA A 96 -10.55 19.64 -7.58
C ALA A 96 -9.26 20.45 -7.82
N PRO A 97 -9.28 21.41 -8.75
CA PRO A 97 -8.12 22.25 -9.07
C PRO A 97 -7.72 23.17 -7.89
N GLU A 98 -8.63 23.37 -6.94
CA GLU A 98 -8.39 24.14 -5.72
C GLU A 98 -7.56 23.40 -4.66
N LEU A 99 -7.32 22.10 -4.84
CA LEU A 99 -6.50 21.37 -3.87
C LEU A 99 -5.06 21.89 -3.87
N PRO A 100 -4.47 22.13 -2.68
CA PRO A 100 -3.08 22.52 -2.55
C PRO A 100 -2.13 21.50 -3.21
N ALA A 101 -0.90 21.92 -3.47
CA ALA A 101 0.10 21.05 -4.08
C ALA A 101 0.40 19.83 -3.19
N LEU A 102 0.62 18.68 -3.85
CA LEU A 102 1.17 17.48 -3.26
C LEU A 102 2.63 17.36 -3.69
N THR A 103 3.53 17.31 -2.72
CA THR A 103 4.95 17.03 -2.93
C THR A 103 5.26 15.63 -2.41
N GLU A 104 5.92 14.82 -3.22
CA GLU A 104 6.31 13.46 -2.85
C GLU A 104 7.83 13.35 -2.91
N GLU A 105 8.45 12.98 -1.79
CA GLU A 105 9.90 12.88 -1.65
C GLU A 105 10.28 11.52 -1.07
N THR A 106 11.48 11.06 -1.45
CA THR A 106 12.04 9.81 -0.93
C THR A 106 13.21 10.11 0.00
N ILE A 107 13.11 9.64 1.23
CA ILE A 107 14.17 9.71 2.23
C ILE A 107 14.85 8.34 2.27
N TYR A 108 16.14 8.35 1.95
CA TYR A 108 16.96 7.16 2.01
C TYR A 108 17.57 7.01 3.39
N CYS A 109 17.43 5.81 3.99
CA CYS A 109 17.92 5.49 5.32
C CYS A 109 19.02 4.44 5.23
N ASP A 110 20.11 4.63 5.95
CA ASP A 110 21.16 3.63 6.09
C ASP A 110 20.81 2.64 7.22
N MET A 111 21.25 1.39 7.09
CA MET A 111 21.15 0.42 8.17
C MET A 111 22.23 0.69 9.21
N THR A 112 21.92 0.47 10.50
CA THR A 112 22.98 0.38 11.53
C THR A 112 23.84 -0.87 11.27
N GLU A 113 25.05 -0.93 11.80
CA GLU A 113 25.96 -2.08 11.63
C GLU A 113 25.30 -3.39 12.12
N GLU A 114 24.66 -3.35 13.27
CA GLU A 114 23.95 -4.50 13.82
C GLU A 114 22.77 -4.93 12.95
N GLN A 115 21.97 -3.95 12.50
CA GLN A 115 20.85 -4.20 11.57
C GLN A 115 21.34 -4.82 10.27
N ASN A 116 22.42 -4.29 9.69
CA ASN A 116 23.00 -4.79 8.45
C ASN A 116 23.54 -6.23 8.62
N THR A 117 24.12 -6.54 9.77
CA THR A 117 24.57 -7.91 10.09
C THR A 117 23.39 -8.89 10.07
N CYS A 118 22.28 -8.56 10.73
CA CYS A 118 21.06 -9.38 10.71
C CYS A 118 20.49 -9.51 9.29
N TYR A 119 20.51 -8.43 8.53
CA TYR A 119 20.00 -8.39 7.15
C TYR A 119 20.83 -9.29 6.22
N GLU A 120 22.16 -9.20 6.25
CA GLU A 120 23.05 -10.01 5.42
C GLU A 120 22.99 -11.50 5.79
N GLN A 121 22.83 -11.85 7.06
CA GLN A 121 22.62 -13.25 7.49
C GLN A 121 21.33 -13.83 6.85
N GLU A 122 20.22 -13.13 6.92
CA GLU A 122 18.95 -13.58 6.32
C GLU A 122 19.04 -13.63 4.79
N LYS A 123 19.69 -12.66 4.16
CA LYS A 123 19.93 -12.61 2.71
C LYS A 123 20.76 -13.80 2.23
N ASN A 124 21.81 -14.15 2.96
CA ASN A 124 22.64 -15.31 2.66
C ASN A 124 21.85 -16.62 2.84
N SER A 125 21.03 -16.72 3.88
CA SER A 125 20.13 -17.86 4.08
C SER A 125 19.15 -18.04 2.91
N LEU A 126 18.49 -16.97 2.49
CA LEU A 126 17.61 -17.00 1.33
C LEU A 126 18.34 -17.35 0.03
N ARG A 127 19.55 -16.81 -0.17
CA ARG A 127 20.40 -17.14 -1.31
C ARG A 127 20.74 -18.64 -1.36
N ASN A 128 21.07 -19.24 -0.22
CA ASN A 128 21.35 -20.66 -0.13
C ASN A 128 20.12 -21.51 -0.50
N ILE A 129 18.94 -21.14 -0.05
CA ILE A 129 17.67 -21.80 -0.43
C ILE A 129 17.48 -21.76 -1.96
N LEU A 130 17.70 -20.61 -2.57
CA LEU A 130 17.56 -20.43 -4.02
C LEU A 130 18.58 -21.26 -4.82
N LEU A 131 19.82 -21.34 -4.33
CA LEU A 131 20.89 -22.09 -5.01
C LEU A 131 20.74 -23.61 -4.87
N GLN A 132 20.15 -24.10 -3.79
CA GLN A 132 19.91 -25.53 -3.59
C GLN A 132 18.82 -26.09 -4.51
N HIS A 133 17.85 -25.26 -4.92
CA HIS A 133 16.71 -25.69 -5.74
C HIS A 133 16.42 -24.71 -6.90
N PRO A 134 17.34 -24.51 -7.84
CA PRO A 134 17.24 -23.43 -8.85
C PRO A 134 16.09 -23.62 -9.86
N GLN A 135 15.55 -24.82 -10.00
CA GLN A 135 14.45 -25.12 -10.95
C GLN A 135 13.18 -25.66 -10.27
N SER A 136 13.11 -25.60 -8.95
CA SER A 136 11.94 -26.12 -8.26
C SER A 136 10.73 -25.20 -8.47
N THR A 137 9.70 -25.74 -9.11
CA THR A 137 8.35 -25.13 -9.21
C THR A 137 7.46 -25.55 -8.05
N ASP A 138 8.02 -26.18 -7.03
CA ASP A 138 7.28 -26.66 -5.88
C ASP A 138 6.69 -25.50 -5.08
N ARG A 139 5.45 -25.69 -4.62
CA ARG A 139 4.74 -24.70 -3.81
C ARG A 139 5.46 -24.39 -2.50
N LEU A 140 6.09 -25.40 -1.89
CA LEU A 140 6.85 -25.23 -0.65
C LEU A 140 8.09 -24.35 -0.87
N HIS A 141 8.80 -24.54 -1.96
CA HIS A 141 9.94 -23.70 -2.32
C HIS A 141 9.51 -22.25 -2.58
N SER A 142 8.45 -22.05 -3.37
CA SER A 142 7.89 -20.71 -3.62
C SER A 142 7.46 -20.02 -2.33
N PHE A 143 6.87 -20.75 -1.38
CA PHE A 143 6.48 -20.22 -0.08
C PHE A 143 7.68 -19.81 0.77
N SER A 144 8.75 -20.63 0.77
CA SER A 144 9.99 -20.34 1.50
C SER A 144 10.67 -19.07 0.96
N VAL A 145 10.69 -18.89 -0.37
CA VAL A 145 11.24 -17.69 -1.02
C VAL A 145 10.42 -16.45 -0.65
N LEU A 146 9.10 -16.52 -0.73
CA LEU A 146 8.22 -15.41 -0.36
C LEU A 146 8.37 -15.02 1.12
N ASN A 147 8.51 -16.01 2.00
CA ASN A 147 8.75 -15.77 3.42
C ASN A 147 10.12 -15.10 3.66
N GLY A 148 11.18 -15.55 2.97
CA GLY A 148 12.49 -14.91 3.03
C GLY A 148 12.47 -13.45 2.57
N ILE A 149 11.77 -13.17 1.47
CA ILE A 149 11.55 -11.78 1.00
C ILE A 149 10.82 -10.95 2.04
N LEU A 150 9.78 -11.49 2.67
CA LEU A 150 9.03 -10.80 3.72
C LEU A 150 9.93 -10.49 4.92
N ARG A 151 10.75 -11.46 5.37
CA ARG A 151 11.71 -11.27 6.47
C ARG A 151 12.77 -10.22 6.16
N LEU A 152 13.32 -10.21 4.94
CA LEU A 152 14.25 -9.16 4.50
C LEU A 152 13.60 -7.76 4.52
N ARG A 153 12.34 -7.63 4.11
CA ARG A 153 11.60 -6.37 4.22
C ARG A 153 11.40 -5.95 5.67
N GLN A 154 11.08 -6.87 6.55
CA GLN A 154 10.93 -6.61 7.98
C GLN A 154 12.26 -6.14 8.59
N LEU A 155 13.37 -6.84 8.31
CA LEU A 155 14.72 -6.44 8.76
C LEU A 155 15.13 -5.07 8.23
N SER A 156 14.76 -4.73 7.01
CA SER A 156 15.04 -3.40 6.45
C SER A 156 14.24 -2.28 7.16
N CYS A 157 13.14 -2.61 7.82
CA CYS A 157 12.40 -1.67 8.65
C CYS A 157 12.99 -1.61 10.07
N HIS A 158 12.95 -2.71 10.79
CA HIS A 158 13.50 -2.85 12.13
C HIS A 158 13.74 -4.33 12.47
N PRO A 159 14.90 -4.74 12.99
CA PRO A 159 15.16 -6.14 13.32
C PRO A 159 14.18 -6.73 14.33
N GLN A 160 13.67 -5.95 15.26
CA GLN A 160 12.70 -6.39 16.28
C GLN A 160 11.38 -6.92 15.67
N LEU A 161 11.12 -6.67 14.38
CA LEU A 161 9.94 -7.23 13.72
C LEU A 161 10.01 -8.76 13.56
N ILE A 162 11.20 -9.33 13.59
CA ILE A 162 11.43 -10.79 13.50
C ILE A 162 12.31 -11.36 14.62
N LEU A 163 13.01 -10.50 15.34
CA LEU A 163 13.88 -10.83 16.48
C LEU A 163 13.37 -10.09 17.72
N PRO A 164 12.44 -10.68 18.50
CA PRO A 164 11.80 -9.99 19.63
C PRO A 164 12.79 -9.47 20.68
N ASP A 165 13.90 -10.18 20.86
CA ASP A 165 14.94 -9.86 21.85
C ASP A 165 15.96 -8.83 21.34
N TYR A 166 15.77 -8.28 20.14
CA TYR A 166 16.64 -7.25 19.60
C TYR A 166 16.41 -5.92 20.34
N THR A 167 17.45 -5.42 20.98
CA THR A 167 17.42 -4.18 21.78
C THR A 167 18.04 -2.97 21.09
N GLY A 168 18.66 -3.18 19.91
CA GLY A 168 19.24 -2.10 19.11
C GLY A 168 18.18 -1.26 18.38
N THR A 169 18.62 -0.17 17.80
CA THR A 169 17.77 0.66 16.94
C THR A 169 17.94 0.28 15.45
N SER A 170 17.11 0.81 14.58
CA SER A 170 17.31 0.76 13.13
C SER A 170 17.53 2.16 12.57
N GLY A 171 18.34 2.25 11.52
CA GLY A 171 18.61 3.55 10.89
C GLY A 171 17.34 4.21 10.36
N LYS A 172 16.40 3.41 9.83
CA LYS A 172 15.09 3.91 9.39
C LYS A 172 14.27 4.48 10.55
N THR A 173 14.18 3.78 11.67
CA THR A 173 13.44 4.25 12.85
C THR A 173 14.06 5.53 13.40
N ALA A 174 15.40 5.61 13.47
CA ALA A 174 16.10 6.81 13.89
C ALA A 174 15.77 8.01 12.97
N GLN A 175 15.80 7.82 11.65
CA GLN A 175 15.48 8.87 10.67
C GLN A 175 14.02 9.32 10.76
N ILE A 176 13.07 8.39 10.97
CA ILE A 176 11.65 8.72 11.15
C ILE A 176 11.46 9.57 12.40
N ILE A 177 12.11 9.21 13.50
CA ILE A 177 12.03 9.93 14.78
C ILE A 177 12.61 11.34 14.63
N GLU A 178 13.78 11.49 14.03
CA GLU A 178 14.42 12.78 13.80
C GLU A 178 13.57 13.69 12.90
N THR A 179 13.04 13.15 11.81
CA THR A 179 12.16 13.89 10.90
C THR A 179 10.86 14.30 11.61
N PHE A 180 10.28 13.41 12.41
CA PHE A 180 9.06 13.72 13.15
C PHE A 180 9.30 14.76 14.24
N ASP A 181 10.42 14.71 14.97
CA ASP A 181 10.78 15.68 16.01
C ASP A 181 10.85 17.10 15.46
N THR A 182 11.48 17.26 14.29
CA THR A 182 11.52 18.54 13.57
C THR A 182 10.12 19.04 13.25
N LEU A 183 9.29 18.23 12.61
CA LEU A 183 7.94 18.60 12.20
C LEU A 183 7.02 18.88 13.39
N GLN A 184 7.16 18.12 14.47
CA GLN A 184 6.40 18.32 15.70
C GLN A 184 6.74 19.68 16.32
N SER A 185 8.02 20.05 16.36
CA SER A 185 8.47 21.36 16.90
C SER A 185 7.89 22.54 16.10
N GLU A 186 7.65 22.34 14.81
CA GLU A 186 7.05 23.31 13.88
C GLU A 186 5.51 23.31 13.93
N GLY A 187 4.91 22.40 14.69
CA GLY A 187 3.44 22.34 14.89
C GLY A 187 2.70 21.58 13.78
N HIS A 188 3.39 20.80 12.98
CA HIS A 188 2.79 19.96 11.93
C HIS A 188 2.11 18.71 12.49
N LYS A 189 1.10 18.22 11.79
CA LYS A 189 0.46 16.92 12.05
C LYS A 189 0.84 15.91 10.99
N VAL A 190 1.26 14.73 11.43
CA VAL A 190 1.85 13.69 10.59
C VAL A 190 1.01 12.41 10.62
N LEU A 191 0.64 11.89 9.45
CA LEU A 191 0.10 10.53 9.30
C LEU A 191 1.26 9.58 8.99
N ILE A 192 1.41 8.52 9.78
CA ILE A 192 2.49 7.54 9.62
C ILE A 192 1.87 6.19 9.25
N PHE A 193 2.09 5.76 8.00
CA PHE A 193 1.53 4.52 7.47
C PHE A 193 2.56 3.40 7.41
N SER A 194 2.16 2.22 7.87
CA SER A 194 2.92 0.99 7.76
C SER A 194 2.07 -0.19 7.33
N SER A 195 2.64 -1.11 6.56
CA SER A 195 2.07 -2.43 6.29
C SER A 195 2.29 -3.41 7.45
N PHE A 196 3.28 -3.13 8.31
CA PHE A 196 3.63 -3.93 9.47
C PHE A 196 3.12 -3.29 10.76
N VAL A 197 2.12 -3.91 11.39
CA VAL A 197 1.59 -3.43 12.68
C VAL A 197 2.69 -3.38 13.74
N ARG A 198 3.56 -4.39 13.77
CA ARG A 198 4.69 -4.43 14.71
C ARG A 198 5.66 -3.25 14.55
N HIS A 199 5.82 -2.71 13.33
CA HIS A 199 6.64 -1.51 13.11
C HIS A 199 6.00 -0.26 13.73
N LEU A 200 4.66 -0.15 13.65
CA LEU A 200 3.92 0.92 14.33
C LEU A 200 4.03 0.79 15.86
N GLU A 201 4.03 -0.43 16.39
CA GLU A 201 4.21 -0.68 17.83
C GLU A 201 5.60 -0.25 18.31
N VAL A 202 6.66 -0.59 17.55
CA VAL A 202 8.04 -0.13 17.84
C VAL A 202 8.13 1.41 17.84
N LEU A 203 7.49 2.07 16.87
CA LEU A 203 7.42 3.54 16.85
C LEU A 203 6.59 4.09 18.01
N ALA A 204 5.48 3.45 18.36
CA ALA A 204 4.64 3.84 19.48
C ALA A 204 5.40 3.77 20.81
N GLU A 205 6.19 2.72 21.04
CA GLU A 205 7.09 2.59 22.18
C GLU A 205 8.10 3.75 22.22
N ALA A 206 8.77 4.02 21.08
CA ALA A 206 9.75 5.12 20.98
C ALA A 206 9.13 6.52 21.19
N PHE A 207 7.88 6.72 20.76
CA PHE A 207 7.13 7.96 20.97
C PHE A 207 6.73 8.12 22.44
N HIS A 208 6.28 7.03 23.06
CA HIS A 208 5.92 6.99 24.47
C HIS A 208 7.11 7.34 25.38
N GLU A 209 8.29 6.78 25.10
CA GLU A 209 9.54 7.09 25.82
C GLU A 209 9.93 8.57 25.77
N ARG A 210 9.55 9.27 24.66
CA ARG A 210 9.80 10.70 24.47
C ARG A 210 8.67 11.60 25.00
N GLY A 211 7.61 11.00 25.55
CA GLY A 211 6.43 11.72 26.01
C GLY A 211 5.59 12.33 24.89
N TRP A 212 5.77 11.88 23.65
CA TRP A 212 4.99 12.35 22.52
C TRP A 212 3.60 11.70 22.48
N LYS A 213 2.58 12.50 22.23
CA LYS A 213 1.20 12.00 22.09
C LYS A 213 0.95 11.56 20.66
N TYR A 214 0.31 10.43 20.51
CA TYR A 214 -0.05 9.87 19.22
C TYR A 214 -1.39 9.13 19.29
N ALA A 215 -2.08 9.05 18.17
CA ALA A 215 -3.20 8.15 17.95
C ALA A 215 -2.71 6.88 17.23
N LEU A 216 -3.38 5.73 17.43
CA LEU A 216 -3.00 4.47 16.83
C LEU A 216 -4.21 3.76 16.22
N LEU A 217 -4.17 3.49 14.92
CA LEU A 217 -5.22 2.78 14.20
C LEU A 217 -4.67 1.52 13.51
N THR A 218 -5.04 0.37 14.05
CA THR A 218 -4.69 -0.94 13.49
C THR A 218 -5.94 -1.78 13.23
N GLY A 219 -5.76 -3.00 12.72
CA GLY A 219 -6.86 -3.96 12.57
C GLY A 219 -7.53 -4.35 13.88
N SER A 220 -6.82 -4.27 15.00
CA SER A 220 -7.30 -4.58 16.35
C SER A 220 -7.94 -3.41 17.10
N THR A 221 -7.92 -2.19 16.53
CA THR A 221 -8.51 -1.01 17.18
C THR A 221 -10.04 -1.13 17.22
N ASN A 222 -10.60 -1.23 18.43
CA ASN A 222 -12.03 -1.43 18.66
C ASN A 222 -12.85 -0.14 18.41
N ASN A 223 -12.34 1.01 18.85
CA ASN A 223 -13.04 2.29 18.73
C ASN A 223 -12.30 3.24 17.78
N ARG A 224 -12.46 3.00 16.47
CA ARG A 224 -11.86 3.85 15.43
C ARG A 224 -12.29 5.32 15.50
N PRO A 225 -13.59 5.66 15.72
CA PRO A 225 -14.01 7.05 15.84
C PRO A 225 -13.30 7.81 16.96
N SER A 226 -13.04 7.15 18.08
CA SER A 226 -12.32 7.76 19.22
C SER A 226 -10.88 8.12 18.87
N GLU A 227 -10.15 7.23 18.19
CA GLU A 227 -8.77 7.49 17.75
C GLU A 227 -8.71 8.65 16.74
N ILE A 228 -9.67 8.68 15.82
CA ILE A 228 -9.78 9.78 14.84
C ILE A 228 -10.06 11.10 15.53
N ALA A 229 -11.05 11.13 16.44
CA ALA A 229 -11.38 12.33 17.21
C ALA A 229 -10.19 12.78 18.07
N TYR A 230 -9.49 11.85 18.72
CA TYR A 230 -8.30 12.13 19.49
C TYR A 230 -7.21 12.83 18.68
N PHE A 231 -6.94 12.35 17.47
CA PHE A 231 -6.01 13.01 16.56
C PHE A 231 -6.54 14.35 16.03
N THR A 232 -7.83 14.42 15.69
CA THR A 232 -8.44 15.59 15.03
C THR A 232 -8.58 16.76 15.99
N ASP A 233 -9.10 16.49 17.19
CA ASP A 233 -9.57 17.53 18.11
C ASP A 233 -8.48 18.00 19.07
N GLN A 234 -7.48 17.15 19.36
CA GLN A 234 -6.38 17.51 20.24
C GLN A 234 -5.21 18.10 19.44
N LYS A 235 -4.82 19.34 19.78
CA LYS A 235 -3.71 20.03 19.08
C LYS A 235 -2.33 19.42 19.38
N ASP A 236 -2.17 18.89 20.57
CA ASP A 236 -0.93 18.27 21.06
C ASP A 236 -0.73 16.81 20.61
N VAL A 237 -1.74 16.23 19.94
CA VAL A 237 -1.62 14.93 19.26
C VAL A 237 -1.23 15.18 17.82
N GLN A 238 0.07 15.08 17.52
CA GLN A 238 0.62 15.44 16.22
C GLN A 238 0.96 14.24 15.35
N ALA A 239 0.98 13.02 15.89
CA ALA A 239 1.18 11.79 15.15
C ALA A 239 -0.06 10.92 15.11
N PHE A 240 -0.34 10.32 13.96
CA PHE A 240 -1.31 9.26 13.81
C PHE A 240 -0.67 8.05 13.13
N LEU A 241 -0.44 7.00 13.90
CA LEU A 241 0.13 5.73 13.45
C LEU A 241 -0.99 4.85 12.86
N ILE A 242 -0.90 4.52 11.59
CA ILE A 242 -2.01 3.87 10.87
C ILE A 242 -1.50 2.66 10.09
N SER A 243 -2.10 1.48 10.31
CA SER A 243 -1.81 0.35 9.43
C SER A 243 -2.47 0.55 8.05
N LEU A 244 -1.76 0.25 6.95
CA LEU A 244 -2.27 0.44 5.58
C LEU A 244 -3.61 -0.27 5.36
N LYS A 245 -3.82 -1.44 5.97
CA LYS A 245 -5.09 -2.17 5.91
C LYS A 245 -6.23 -1.43 6.63
N ALA A 246 -5.98 -0.86 7.79
CA ALA A 246 -6.98 -0.13 8.55
C ALA A 246 -7.26 1.25 7.95
N GLY A 247 -6.25 1.90 7.37
CA GLY A 247 -6.35 3.18 6.67
C GLY A 247 -7.11 3.12 5.34
N GLY A 248 -7.37 1.93 4.79
CA GLY A 248 -8.08 1.73 3.52
C GLY A 248 -9.55 2.14 3.52
N VAL A 249 -10.18 2.41 4.66
CA VAL A 249 -11.63 2.68 4.75
C VAL A 249 -11.86 4.16 5.08
N GLY A 250 -12.30 4.94 4.09
CA GLY A 250 -13.06 6.20 4.20
C GLY A 250 -12.59 7.29 5.19
N LEU A 251 -11.36 7.27 5.68
CA LEU A 251 -10.86 8.25 6.63
C LEU A 251 -10.71 9.62 5.97
N ASN A 252 -11.09 10.68 6.69
CA ASN A 252 -10.83 12.06 6.31
C ASN A 252 -9.93 12.70 7.38
N LEU A 253 -8.65 12.95 7.01
CA LEU A 253 -7.61 13.39 7.94
C LEU A 253 -6.90 14.64 7.39
N THR A 254 -7.68 15.61 6.93
CA THR A 254 -7.19 16.86 6.32
C THR A 254 -6.49 17.80 7.30
N GLN A 255 -6.49 17.51 8.60
CA GLN A 255 -5.70 18.25 9.58
C GLN A 255 -4.20 17.97 9.45
N ALA A 256 -3.82 16.81 8.86
CA ALA A 256 -2.45 16.47 8.62
C ALA A 256 -1.96 17.07 7.30
N ASP A 257 -0.79 17.64 7.34
CA ASP A 257 -0.08 18.21 6.21
C ASP A 257 1.17 17.38 5.83
N TYR A 258 1.55 16.41 6.65
CA TYR A 258 2.61 15.45 6.33
C TYR A 258 2.10 14.01 6.35
N VAL A 259 2.64 13.20 5.42
CA VAL A 259 2.34 11.77 5.32
C VAL A 259 3.64 11.00 5.22
N PHE A 260 3.89 10.06 6.12
CA PHE A 260 5.03 9.16 6.09
C PHE A 260 4.60 7.77 5.63
N ILE A 261 5.20 7.26 4.58
CA ILE A 261 5.12 5.86 4.15
C ILE A 261 6.43 5.20 4.60
N ILE A 262 6.39 4.49 5.72
CA ILE A 262 7.62 4.02 6.37
C ILE A 262 8.10 2.65 5.88
N ASP A 263 7.26 1.92 5.17
CA ASP A 263 7.61 0.67 4.48
C ASP A 263 6.90 0.61 3.12
N PRO A 264 7.53 1.10 2.05
CA PRO A 264 6.95 1.13 0.73
C PRO A 264 6.39 -0.23 0.30
N TRP A 265 5.20 -0.20 -0.29
CA TRP A 265 4.47 -1.39 -0.69
C TRP A 265 4.59 -1.59 -2.20
N TRP A 266 4.66 -2.84 -2.61
CA TRP A 266 4.68 -3.24 -4.03
C TRP A 266 3.43 -2.80 -4.82
N ASN A 267 2.34 -2.44 -4.14
CA ASN A 267 1.14 -1.89 -4.74
C ASN A 267 1.07 -0.37 -4.51
N PRO A 268 1.44 0.46 -5.51
CA PRO A 268 1.45 1.92 -5.40
C PRO A 268 0.06 2.50 -5.09
N ALA A 269 -1.00 1.78 -5.44
CA ALA A 269 -2.35 2.22 -5.18
C ALA A 269 -2.67 2.33 -3.68
N ALA A 270 -2.13 1.42 -2.87
CA ALA A 270 -2.32 1.47 -1.41
C ALA A 270 -1.64 2.70 -0.80
N GLU A 271 -0.45 3.07 -1.30
CA GLU A 271 0.26 4.29 -0.88
C GLU A 271 -0.48 5.54 -1.34
N SER A 272 -0.94 5.57 -2.58
CA SER A 272 -1.74 6.68 -3.11
C SER A 272 -3.04 6.86 -2.33
N GLN A 273 -3.68 5.77 -1.89
CA GLN A 273 -4.84 5.83 -1.01
C GLN A 273 -4.48 6.39 0.38
N ALA A 274 -3.35 6.00 0.95
CA ALA A 274 -2.86 6.52 2.22
C ALA A 274 -2.62 8.03 2.14
N ILE A 275 -1.91 8.51 1.13
CA ILE A 275 -1.67 9.94 0.88
C ILE A 275 -3.00 10.68 0.67
N ALA A 276 -3.96 10.06 -0.01
CA ALA A 276 -5.27 10.64 -0.27
C ALA A 276 -6.14 10.83 1.01
N ARG A 277 -5.72 10.37 2.18
CA ARG A 277 -6.39 10.66 3.45
C ARG A 277 -6.12 12.08 3.94
N ALA A 278 -4.91 12.59 3.70
CA ALA A 278 -4.54 13.98 3.96
C ALA A 278 -4.81 14.88 2.76
N HIS A 279 -4.41 14.48 1.56
CA HIS A 279 -4.59 15.24 0.32
C HIS A 279 -5.98 15.00 -0.27
N ARG A 280 -6.98 15.70 0.27
CA ARG A 280 -8.41 15.55 -0.07
C ARG A 280 -9.13 16.90 -0.01
N ILE A 281 -10.31 17.00 -0.60
CA ILE A 281 -11.20 18.18 -0.50
C ILE A 281 -11.39 18.55 0.98
N GLY A 282 -11.12 19.82 1.29
CA GLY A 282 -11.07 20.34 2.67
C GLY A 282 -9.66 20.44 3.23
N GLN A 283 -8.63 20.14 2.43
CA GLN A 283 -7.23 20.42 2.77
C GLN A 283 -6.86 21.85 2.35
N ASP A 284 -6.39 22.64 3.31
CA ASP A 284 -6.02 24.04 3.10
C ASP A 284 -4.49 24.24 3.01
N LYS A 285 -3.71 23.22 3.40
CA LYS A 285 -2.25 23.25 3.42
C LYS A 285 -1.67 22.39 2.29
N GLN A 286 -0.47 22.75 1.85
CA GLN A 286 0.33 21.87 1.02
C GLN A 286 0.58 20.55 1.75
N VAL A 287 0.40 19.43 1.05
CA VAL A 287 0.67 18.11 1.62
C VAL A 287 2.03 17.62 1.12
N ILE A 288 2.86 17.18 2.06
CA ILE A 288 4.18 16.60 1.78
C ILE A 288 4.17 15.13 2.20
N ALA A 289 4.48 14.25 1.25
CA ALA A 289 4.55 12.82 1.50
C ALA A 289 6.01 12.33 1.43
N TYR A 290 6.50 11.79 2.52
CA TYR A 290 7.82 11.18 2.62
C TYR A 290 7.72 9.65 2.53
N ARG A 291 8.54 9.06 1.62
CA ARG A 291 8.75 7.61 1.55
C ARG A 291 10.10 7.26 2.15
N PHE A 292 10.13 6.50 3.23
CA PHE A 292 11.35 6.06 3.88
C PHE A 292 11.83 4.72 3.30
N ILE A 293 12.96 4.74 2.60
CA ILE A 293 13.51 3.57 1.92
C ILE A 293 14.88 3.25 2.49
N THR A 294 15.05 2.02 2.96
CA THR A 294 16.35 1.56 3.43
C THR A 294 17.25 1.27 2.24
N GLN A 295 18.42 1.92 2.18
CA GLN A 295 19.43 1.72 1.15
C GLN A 295 19.98 0.30 1.18
N ASN A 296 20.50 -0.17 0.05
CA ASN A 296 21.09 -1.51 -0.11
C ASN A 296 20.17 -2.66 0.33
N SER A 297 18.86 -2.44 0.31
CA SER A 297 17.87 -3.43 0.70
C SER A 297 16.98 -3.86 -0.46
N ILE A 298 16.25 -4.95 -0.24
CA ILE A 298 15.27 -5.47 -1.21
C ILE A 298 14.17 -4.44 -1.51
N CYS A 299 13.95 -3.44 -0.65
CA CYS A 299 12.93 -2.42 -0.85
C CYS A 299 13.18 -1.57 -2.10
N LEU A 300 14.44 -1.38 -2.51
CA LEU A 300 14.80 -0.65 -3.73
C LEU A 300 14.25 -1.30 -5.00
N LEU A 301 14.06 -2.62 -5.02
CA LEU A 301 13.52 -3.34 -6.17
C LEU A 301 12.05 -2.98 -6.46
N TYR A 302 11.33 -2.47 -5.46
CA TYR A 302 9.92 -2.10 -5.59
C TYR A 302 9.71 -0.60 -5.85
N THR A 303 10.73 0.21 -5.62
CA THR A 303 10.66 1.66 -5.71
C THR A 303 11.37 2.22 -6.93
N SER A 304 12.27 1.47 -7.54
CA SER A 304 12.85 1.80 -8.84
C SER A 304 11.81 1.58 -9.94
N PRO A 305 11.61 2.54 -10.87
CA PRO A 305 10.76 2.31 -12.02
C PRO A 305 11.23 1.06 -12.75
N SER A 306 10.30 0.13 -13.00
CA SER A 306 10.62 -1.07 -13.78
C SER A 306 11.07 -0.64 -15.18
N PRO A 307 12.06 -1.28 -15.79
CA PRO A 307 12.41 -1.04 -17.18
C PRO A 307 11.22 -1.16 -18.15
N ARG A 308 10.10 -1.76 -17.70
CA ARG A 308 8.83 -1.87 -18.44
C ARG A 308 7.94 -0.65 -18.32
N ASP A 309 8.19 0.25 -17.37
CA ASP A 309 7.41 1.47 -17.13
C ASP A 309 8.00 2.67 -17.91
N CYS A 310 9.16 2.49 -18.54
CA CYS A 310 9.87 3.49 -19.33
C CYS A 310 9.63 3.36 -20.85
N SER A 311 8.64 2.54 -21.28
CA SER A 311 8.32 2.34 -22.70
C SER A 311 6.86 2.61 -23.03
#